data_a07e3ee1bea6911bf3886293d435f70d
#
_entry.id   a07e3ee1bea6911bf3886293d435f70d
#
_cell.length_a   1.000
_cell.length_b   1.000
_cell.length_c   1.000
_cell.angle_alpha   90.00
_cell.angle_beta   90.00
_cell.angle_gamma   90.00
#
_symmetry.space_group_name_H-M   'P 1'
#
loop_
_entity.id
_entity.type
_entity.pdbx_description
1 polymer ?
#
loop_
_entity_poly.entity_id
_entity_poly.type
_entity_poly.pdbx_seq_one_letter_code
_entity_poly.pdbx_strand_id
1 'polypeptide(L)'
;MNAIEAMELSKTFRVRRKEKGMKGSLRALLHPETEEIKAVDRISFNVKEGEVLAFIGPNGAGKSTTIKMLTGILYPDAGTARVLDIDPSKKRKQLAYEIGTVFGQKEQLWVHLTPYDNFQFFGAIYDLSARETEARIRELGEIFELGAFINTPVRSLSLGQRIRCEIVASLIHKPKILFLDEPT
;
A
#
# COMPACT_ATOMS: atom_id res chain seq x y z
N MET A 1 23.26 3.43 2.43
CA MET A 1 22.80 2.81 1.15
C MET A 1 21.45 3.42 0.80
N ASN A 2 21.07 3.52 -0.49
CA ASN A 2 19.71 4.00 -0.82
C ASN A 2 18.74 2.83 -0.65
N ALA A 3 17.71 3.03 0.16
CA ALA A 3 16.61 2.07 0.31
C ALA A 3 15.59 2.18 -0.83
N ILE A 4 15.41 3.42 -1.35
CA ILE A 4 14.55 3.69 -2.50
C ILE A 4 15.29 4.63 -3.45
N GLU A 5 15.18 4.34 -4.76
CA GLU A 5 15.62 5.20 -5.85
C GLU A 5 14.51 5.31 -6.88
N ALA A 6 14.12 6.51 -7.23
CA ALA A 6 13.18 6.80 -8.30
C ALA A 6 13.82 7.79 -9.28
N MET A 7 13.77 7.49 -10.58
CA MET A 7 14.37 8.30 -11.64
C MET A 7 13.33 8.54 -12.74
N GLU A 8 12.99 9.81 -12.98
CA GLU A 8 12.06 10.28 -14.03
C GLU A 8 10.73 9.50 -14.05
N LEU A 9 10.25 9.09 -12.87
CA LEU A 9 9.10 8.22 -12.71
C LEU A 9 7.84 8.94 -13.18
N SER A 10 7.10 8.34 -14.11
CA SER A 10 5.92 8.95 -14.71
C SER A 10 4.77 7.96 -14.81
N LYS A 11 3.54 8.48 -14.61
CA LYS A 11 2.31 7.72 -14.78
C LYS A 11 1.18 8.56 -15.30
N THR A 12 0.56 8.13 -16.40
CA THR A 12 -0.61 8.75 -17.04
C THR A 12 -1.77 7.78 -17.04
N PHE A 13 -2.94 8.24 -16.64
CA PHE A 13 -4.19 7.48 -16.75
C PHE A 13 -5.03 8.01 -17.90
N ARG A 14 -5.64 7.08 -18.67
CA ARG A 14 -6.64 7.42 -19.69
C ARG A 14 -8.03 7.22 -19.08
N VAL A 15 -8.74 8.31 -18.87
CA VAL A 15 -10.10 8.30 -18.32
C VAL A 15 -11.09 8.63 -19.44
N ARG A 16 -12.13 7.81 -19.58
CA ARG A 16 -13.22 8.12 -20.52
C ARG A 16 -14.02 9.30 -19.98
N ARG A 17 -14.18 10.36 -20.78
CA ARG A 17 -15.03 11.48 -20.46
C ARG A 17 -16.50 11.03 -20.51
N LYS A 18 -17.21 11.12 -19.37
CA LYS A 18 -18.65 10.84 -19.33
C LYS A 18 -19.40 12.04 -19.91
N GLU A 19 -19.94 11.91 -21.10
CA GLU A 19 -20.91 12.86 -21.60
C GLU A 19 -22.24 12.72 -20.84
N LYS A 20 -22.86 13.87 -20.50
CA LYS A 20 -24.16 13.89 -19.81
C LYS A 20 -25.31 13.65 -20.80
N GLY A 21 -26.21 12.72 -20.46
CA GLY A 21 -27.46 12.47 -21.20
C GLY A 21 -27.42 11.21 -22.09
N MET A 22 -28.62 10.68 -22.41
CA MET A 22 -28.78 9.42 -23.17
C MET A 22 -28.18 9.49 -24.58
N LYS A 23 -28.24 10.64 -25.26
CA LYS A 23 -27.64 10.84 -26.59
C LYS A 23 -26.10 10.89 -26.54
N GLY A 24 -25.53 11.44 -25.45
CA GLY A 24 -24.09 11.42 -25.20
C GLY A 24 -23.55 10.02 -24.91
N SER A 25 -24.31 9.21 -24.18
CA SER A 25 -23.93 7.82 -23.91
C SER A 25 -23.85 6.95 -25.17
N LEU A 26 -24.74 7.17 -26.15
CA LEU A 26 -24.72 6.44 -27.43
C LEU A 26 -23.55 6.88 -28.31
N ARG A 27 -23.21 8.18 -28.32
CA ARG A 27 -22.08 8.73 -29.04
C ARG A 27 -20.75 8.29 -28.43
N ALA A 28 -20.64 8.21 -27.08
CA ALA A 28 -19.47 7.74 -26.38
C ALA A 28 -19.19 6.23 -26.58
N LEU A 29 -20.19 5.45 -27.03
CA LEU A 29 -20.02 4.05 -27.43
C LEU A 29 -19.33 3.93 -28.80
N LEU A 30 -19.62 4.86 -29.72
CA LEU A 30 -19.07 4.86 -31.11
C LEU A 30 -17.75 5.61 -31.21
N HIS A 31 -17.58 6.70 -30.41
CA HIS A 31 -16.37 7.54 -30.37
C HIS A 31 -16.06 7.95 -28.93
N PRO A 32 -15.39 7.08 -28.13
CA PRO A 32 -15.03 7.40 -26.76
C PRO A 32 -13.97 8.49 -26.72
N GLU A 33 -14.35 9.68 -26.24
CA GLU A 33 -13.37 10.71 -25.90
C GLU A 33 -12.62 10.28 -24.63
N THR A 34 -11.29 10.15 -24.74
CA THR A 34 -10.42 9.84 -23.62
C THR A 34 -9.62 11.09 -23.24
N GLU A 35 -9.61 11.40 -21.97
CA GLU A 35 -8.77 12.43 -21.37
C GLU A 35 -7.55 11.78 -20.73
N GLU A 36 -6.36 12.30 -20.99
CA GLU A 36 -5.14 11.83 -20.36
C GLU A 36 -4.87 12.67 -19.11
N ILE A 37 -4.81 12.01 -17.96
CA ILE A 37 -4.48 12.61 -16.67
C ILE A 37 -3.08 12.16 -16.28
N LYS A 38 -2.11 13.08 -16.32
CA LYS A 38 -0.76 12.83 -15.79
C LYS A 38 -0.84 12.84 -14.26
N ALA A 39 -0.87 11.66 -13.66
CA ALA A 39 -0.92 11.49 -12.21
C ALA A 39 0.46 11.68 -11.56
N VAL A 40 1.53 11.32 -12.28
CA VAL A 40 2.92 11.53 -11.86
C VAL A 40 3.70 11.93 -13.12
N ASP A 41 4.47 13.02 -13.05
CA ASP A 41 5.24 13.54 -14.18
C ASP A 41 6.71 13.72 -13.81
N ARG A 42 7.56 12.79 -14.24
CA ARG A 42 9.02 12.79 -14.14
C ARG A 42 9.59 13.14 -12.77
N ILE A 43 9.10 12.48 -11.73
CA ILE A 43 9.63 12.67 -10.39
C ILE A 43 10.91 11.84 -10.19
N SER A 44 11.90 12.44 -9.52
CA SER A 44 13.15 11.76 -9.14
C SER A 44 13.46 12.06 -7.68
N PHE A 45 13.75 11.03 -6.90
CA PHE A 45 14.16 11.16 -5.51
C PHE A 45 14.85 9.88 -5.02
N ASN A 46 15.59 10.00 -3.92
CA ASN A 46 16.21 8.89 -3.22
C ASN A 46 15.83 8.94 -1.75
N VAL A 47 15.72 7.76 -1.12
CA VAL A 47 15.52 7.59 0.33
C VAL A 47 16.62 6.67 0.86
N LYS A 48 17.33 7.09 1.90
CA LYS A 48 18.37 6.27 2.54
C LYS A 48 17.76 5.33 3.58
N GLU A 49 18.49 4.29 3.94
CA GLU A 49 18.13 3.44 5.08
C GLU A 49 17.98 4.28 6.36
N GLY A 50 16.93 4.00 7.13
CA GLY A 50 16.61 4.72 8.37
C GLY A 50 15.95 6.09 8.15
N GLU A 51 15.74 6.52 6.91
CA GLU A 51 15.11 7.79 6.58
C GLU A 51 13.58 7.68 6.55
N VAL A 52 12.89 8.75 6.95
CA VAL A 52 11.44 8.89 6.80
C VAL A 52 11.17 9.93 5.71
N LEU A 53 10.52 9.50 4.62
CA LEU A 53 10.08 10.38 3.55
C LEU A 53 8.57 10.59 3.63
N ALA A 54 8.11 11.86 3.70
CA ALA A 54 6.70 12.20 3.65
C ALA A 54 6.34 12.87 2.32
N PHE A 55 5.34 12.33 1.61
CA PHE A 55 4.73 12.97 0.45
C PHE A 55 3.64 13.94 0.92
N ILE A 56 3.84 15.24 0.70
CA ILE A 56 2.90 16.29 1.08
C ILE A 56 2.31 16.91 -0.19
N GLY A 57 1.00 17.14 -0.20
CA GLY A 57 0.29 17.74 -1.31
C GLY A 57 -1.22 17.49 -1.27
N PRO A 58 -2.01 18.21 -2.11
CA PRO A 58 -3.47 18.04 -2.17
C PRO A 58 -3.87 16.63 -2.67
N ASN A 59 -5.17 16.30 -2.54
CA ASN A 59 -5.72 15.09 -3.13
C ASN A 59 -5.55 15.15 -4.66
N GLY A 60 -5.15 14.02 -5.26
CA GLY A 60 -4.84 13.94 -6.68
C GLY A 60 -3.42 14.36 -7.08
N ALA A 61 -2.55 14.77 -6.14
CA ALA A 61 -1.16 15.15 -6.42
C ALA A 61 -0.24 13.96 -6.78
N GLY A 62 -0.76 12.75 -6.93
CA GLY A 62 0.03 11.58 -7.33
C GLY A 62 0.69 10.81 -6.19
N LYS A 63 0.49 11.18 -4.90
CA LYS A 63 1.09 10.53 -3.74
C LYS A 63 0.86 9.01 -3.72
N SER A 64 -0.41 8.61 -3.68
CA SER A 64 -0.80 7.19 -3.69
C SER A 64 -0.38 6.47 -4.98
N THR A 65 -0.37 7.17 -6.12
CA THR A 65 0.10 6.62 -7.39
C THR A 65 1.60 6.31 -7.32
N THR A 66 2.38 7.21 -6.73
CA THR A 66 3.82 7.01 -6.52
C THR A 66 4.08 5.81 -5.61
N ILE A 67 3.41 5.73 -4.45
CA ILE A 67 3.53 4.59 -3.53
C ILE A 67 3.16 3.29 -4.24
N LYS A 68 2.08 3.25 -5.03
CA LYS A 68 1.67 2.06 -5.79
C LYS A 68 2.70 1.65 -6.87
N MET A 69 3.45 2.58 -7.45
CA MET A 69 4.55 2.25 -8.35
C MET A 69 5.75 1.68 -7.59
N LEU A 70 6.11 2.26 -6.45
CA LEU A 70 7.21 1.77 -5.61
C LEU A 70 6.94 0.38 -5.00
N THR A 71 5.67 0.06 -4.72
CA THR A 71 5.25 -1.26 -4.20
C THR A 71 4.97 -2.30 -5.29
N GLY A 72 5.11 -1.92 -6.58
CA GLY A 72 4.86 -2.82 -7.71
C GLY A 72 3.38 -3.13 -7.98
N ILE A 73 2.46 -2.38 -7.37
CA ILE A 73 1.01 -2.48 -7.66
C ILE A 73 0.67 -1.83 -9.00
N LEU A 74 1.36 -0.73 -9.34
CA LEU A 74 1.25 -0.06 -10.63
C LEU A 74 2.58 -0.10 -11.37
N TYR A 75 2.50 -0.21 -12.71
CA TYR A 75 3.67 -0.06 -13.57
C TYR A 75 3.81 1.40 -14.00
N PRO A 76 5.01 2.00 -13.94
CA PRO A 76 5.28 3.30 -14.51
C PRO A 76 5.17 3.24 -16.04
N ASP A 77 4.80 4.36 -16.66
CA ASP A 77 4.79 4.49 -18.12
C ASP A 77 6.17 4.93 -18.64
N ALA A 78 6.95 5.63 -17.79
CA ALA A 78 8.34 6.00 -18.05
C ALA A 78 9.11 6.13 -16.74
N GLY A 79 10.45 6.13 -16.83
CA GLY A 79 11.35 6.16 -15.70
C GLY A 79 11.58 4.79 -15.07
N THR A 80 12.28 4.77 -13.96
CA THR A 80 12.64 3.54 -13.23
C THR A 80 12.50 3.75 -11.73
N ALA A 81 12.22 2.66 -11.01
CA ALA A 81 12.27 2.62 -9.56
C ALA A 81 13.07 1.40 -9.08
N ARG A 82 13.81 1.58 -8.00
CA ARG A 82 14.42 0.52 -7.21
C ARG A 82 14.03 0.66 -5.75
N VAL A 83 13.65 -0.43 -5.14
CA VAL A 83 13.33 -0.52 -3.71
C VAL A 83 14.12 -1.70 -3.16
N LEU A 84 15.07 -1.45 -2.24
CA LEU A 84 16.03 -2.44 -1.73
C LEU A 84 16.76 -3.16 -2.89
N ASP A 85 17.23 -2.41 -3.88
CA ASP A 85 17.86 -2.90 -5.12
C ASP A 85 16.97 -3.81 -6.00
N ILE A 86 15.68 -3.95 -5.64
CA ILE A 86 14.69 -4.72 -6.38
C ILE A 86 13.91 -3.78 -7.31
N ASP A 87 13.77 -4.14 -8.58
CA ASP A 87 12.86 -3.47 -9.53
C ASP A 87 11.41 -3.92 -9.25
N PRO A 88 10.53 -3.02 -8.76
CA PRO A 88 9.15 -3.37 -8.40
C PRO A 88 8.34 -3.91 -9.59
N SER A 89 8.66 -3.44 -10.81
CA SER A 89 7.96 -3.84 -12.03
C SER A 89 8.28 -5.26 -12.46
N LYS A 90 9.48 -5.77 -12.12
CA LYS A 90 9.95 -7.08 -12.56
C LYS A 90 9.87 -8.15 -11.48
N LYS A 91 10.10 -7.75 -10.21
CA LYS A 91 10.26 -8.68 -9.10
C LYS A 91 9.28 -8.38 -7.95
N ARG A 92 8.02 -8.05 -8.28
CA ARG A 92 6.98 -7.69 -7.32
C ARG A 92 6.84 -8.71 -6.18
N LYS A 93 6.83 -10.00 -6.50
CA LYS A 93 6.68 -11.06 -5.49
C LYS A 93 7.84 -11.03 -4.49
N GLN A 94 9.07 -10.91 -4.96
CA GLN A 94 10.25 -10.81 -4.08
C GLN A 94 10.16 -9.56 -3.21
N LEU A 95 9.79 -8.41 -3.79
CA LEU A 95 9.65 -7.15 -3.06
C LEU A 95 8.57 -7.23 -1.97
N ALA A 96 7.45 -7.92 -2.23
CA ALA A 96 6.35 -8.03 -1.27
C ALA A 96 6.75 -8.67 0.07
N TYR A 97 7.77 -9.53 0.09
CA TYR A 97 8.31 -10.10 1.33
C TYR A 97 9.20 -9.14 2.12
N GLU A 98 9.68 -8.08 1.48
CA GLU A 98 10.63 -7.13 2.07
C GLU A 98 9.96 -5.83 2.53
N ILE A 99 8.71 -5.58 2.13
CA ILE A 99 8.00 -4.34 2.40
C ILE A 99 6.67 -4.58 3.12
N GLY A 100 6.34 -3.71 4.08
CA GLY A 100 5.00 -3.59 4.64
C GLY A 100 4.22 -2.47 3.95
N THR A 101 2.92 -2.63 3.78
CA THR A 101 2.06 -1.61 3.15
C THR A 101 0.77 -1.44 3.92
N VAL A 102 0.36 -0.19 4.16
CA VAL A 102 -0.96 0.14 4.70
C VAL A 102 -1.61 1.16 3.74
N PHE A 103 -2.76 0.79 3.17
CA PHE A 103 -3.54 1.64 2.28
C PHE A 103 -4.85 2.00 2.98
N GLY A 104 -4.97 3.23 3.49
CA GLY A 104 -6.09 3.67 4.33
C GLY A 104 -7.48 3.57 3.69
N GLN A 105 -7.56 3.48 2.35
CA GLN A 105 -8.83 3.31 1.63
C GLN A 105 -9.28 1.85 1.47
N LYS A 106 -8.49 0.86 1.91
CA LYS A 106 -8.80 -0.56 1.78
C LYS A 106 -8.49 -1.28 3.06
N GLU A 107 -9.53 -1.83 3.68
CA GLU A 107 -9.36 -2.74 4.81
C GLU A 107 -8.58 -3.97 4.37
N GLN A 108 -7.46 -4.24 5.04
CA GLN A 108 -6.61 -5.41 4.79
C GLN A 108 -7.01 -6.59 5.69
N LEU A 109 -7.65 -6.28 6.82
CA LEU A 109 -8.05 -7.28 7.80
C LEU A 109 -9.41 -7.88 7.45
N TRP A 110 -9.56 -9.19 7.66
CA TRP A 110 -10.87 -9.85 7.63
C TRP A 110 -11.71 -9.39 8.82
N VAL A 111 -12.74 -8.62 8.55
CA VAL A 111 -13.56 -7.93 9.56
C VAL A 111 -14.31 -8.87 10.51
N HIS A 112 -14.57 -10.11 10.11
CA HIS A 112 -15.25 -11.12 10.92
C HIS A 112 -14.29 -11.92 11.82
N LEU A 113 -12.99 -11.85 11.57
CA LEU A 113 -11.96 -12.47 12.38
C LEU A 113 -11.47 -11.52 13.47
N THR A 114 -10.84 -12.05 14.49
CA THR A 114 -10.12 -11.26 15.49
C THR A 114 -8.80 -10.74 14.93
N PRO A 115 -8.19 -9.68 15.48
CA PRO A 115 -6.82 -9.30 15.13
C PRO A 115 -5.83 -10.47 15.26
N TYR A 116 -5.94 -11.26 16.32
CA TYR A 116 -5.08 -12.43 16.52
C TYR A 116 -5.16 -13.40 15.35
N ASP A 117 -6.38 -13.80 14.91
CA ASP A 117 -6.57 -14.71 13.79
C ASP A 117 -6.04 -14.11 12.47
N ASN A 118 -6.27 -12.81 12.25
CA ASN A 118 -5.72 -12.10 11.11
C ASN A 118 -4.19 -12.16 11.09
N PHE A 119 -3.53 -11.93 12.24
CA PHE A 119 -2.06 -11.96 12.32
C PHE A 119 -1.49 -13.35 12.09
N GLN A 120 -2.15 -14.40 12.61
CA GLN A 120 -1.80 -15.78 12.31
C GLN A 120 -1.89 -16.06 10.81
N PHE A 121 -2.94 -15.58 10.16
CA PHE A 121 -3.11 -15.73 8.73
C PHE A 121 -2.03 -14.96 7.93
N PHE A 122 -1.69 -13.72 8.32
CA PHE A 122 -0.59 -12.99 7.68
C PHE A 122 0.74 -13.70 7.89
N GLY A 123 1.01 -14.24 9.08
CA GLY A 123 2.19 -15.06 9.32
C GLY A 123 2.30 -16.22 8.33
N ALA A 124 1.19 -16.93 8.09
CA ALA A 124 1.15 -18.03 7.13
C ALA A 124 1.34 -17.55 5.67
N ILE A 125 0.79 -16.40 5.27
CA ILE A 125 1.00 -15.81 3.92
C ILE A 125 2.48 -15.54 3.65
N TYR A 126 3.21 -15.10 4.68
CA TYR A 126 4.64 -14.76 4.57
C TYR A 126 5.56 -15.93 4.97
N ASP A 127 5.05 -17.15 4.99
CA ASP A 127 5.79 -18.38 5.27
C ASP A 127 6.50 -18.40 6.63
N LEU A 128 5.98 -17.66 7.63
CA LEU A 128 6.49 -17.71 9.00
C LEU A 128 6.00 -18.98 9.71
N SER A 129 6.87 -19.58 10.52
CA SER A 129 6.46 -20.65 11.42
C SER A 129 5.48 -20.14 12.49
N ALA A 130 4.64 -21.03 13.05
CA ALA A 130 3.72 -20.67 14.13
C ALA A 130 4.44 -20.03 15.33
N ARG A 131 5.66 -20.48 15.65
CA ARG A 131 6.47 -19.94 16.75
C ARG A 131 6.94 -18.50 16.44
N GLU A 132 7.38 -18.24 15.22
CA GLU A 132 7.81 -16.89 14.81
C GLU A 132 6.63 -15.93 14.80
N THR A 133 5.50 -16.37 14.23
CA THR A 133 4.26 -15.57 14.21
C THR A 133 3.82 -15.21 15.63
N GLU A 134 3.77 -16.18 16.54
CA GLU A 134 3.37 -15.94 17.93
C GLU A 134 4.32 -14.98 18.66
N ALA A 135 5.62 -15.11 18.44
CA ALA A 135 6.62 -14.19 18.99
C ALA A 135 6.42 -12.76 18.48
N ARG A 136 6.11 -12.60 17.18
CA ARG A 136 5.83 -11.28 16.59
C ARG A 136 4.52 -10.68 17.08
N ILE A 137 3.46 -11.49 17.20
CA ILE A 137 2.17 -11.02 17.75
C ILE A 137 2.36 -10.49 19.16
N ARG A 138 3.12 -11.17 20.00
CA ARG A 138 3.39 -10.74 21.37
C ARG A 138 4.18 -9.44 21.40
N GLU A 139 5.30 -9.37 20.67
CA GLU A 139 6.15 -8.18 20.59
C GLU A 139 5.36 -6.95 20.11
N LEU A 140 4.67 -7.07 18.98
CA LEU A 140 3.89 -5.97 18.41
C LEU A 140 2.64 -5.68 19.24
N GLY A 141 2.04 -6.70 19.84
CA GLY A 141 0.88 -6.56 20.74
C GLY A 141 1.17 -5.70 21.95
N GLU A 142 2.38 -5.78 22.51
CA GLU A 142 2.86 -4.92 23.60
C GLU A 142 3.10 -3.48 23.10
N ILE A 143 3.83 -3.31 21.99
CA ILE A 143 4.16 -1.98 21.40
C ILE A 143 2.89 -1.20 21.04
N PHE A 144 1.90 -1.87 20.44
CA PHE A 144 0.67 -1.26 19.94
C PHE A 144 -0.51 -1.37 20.91
N GLU A 145 -0.28 -1.87 22.14
CA GLU A 145 -1.28 -1.99 23.22
C GLU A 145 -2.55 -2.72 22.78
N LEU A 146 -2.40 -3.90 22.13
CA LEU A 146 -3.52 -4.64 21.58
C LEU A 146 -4.25 -5.52 22.59
N GLY A 147 -3.68 -5.74 23.77
CA GLY A 147 -4.15 -6.75 24.75
C GLY A 147 -5.63 -6.70 25.07
N ALA A 148 -6.20 -5.48 25.19
CA ALA A 148 -7.61 -5.30 25.55
C ALA A 148 -8.59 -5.74 24.43
N PHE A 149 -8.16 -5.82 23.14
CA PHE A 149 -9.07 -6.06 22.02
C PHE A 149 -8.54 -7.05 20.97
N ILE A 150 -7.39 -7.65 21.19
CA ILE A 150 -6.77 -8.59 20.23
C ILE A 150 -7.68 -9.79 19.88
N ASN A 151 -8.56 -10.17 20.81
CA ASN A 151 -9.52 -11.26 20.64
C ASN A 151 -10.94 -10.78 20.28
N THR A 152 -11.13 -9.48 20.00
CA THR A 152 -12.42 -8.91 19.60
C THR A 152 -12.49 -8.84 18.07
N PRO A 153 -13.57 -9.29 17.41
CA PRO A 153 -13.71 -9.22 15.96
C PRO A 153 -13.47 -7.79 15.43
N VAL A 154 -12.70 -7.67 14.32
CA VAL A 154 -12.27 -6.39 13.76
C VAL A 154 -13.43 -5.44 13.47
N ARG A 155 -14.59 -5.95 13.05
CA ARG A 155 -15.82 -5.14 12.83
C ARG A 155 -16.31 -4.40 14.06
N SER A 156 -15.97 -4.87 15.26
CA SER A 156 -16.39 -4.28 16.54
C SER A 156 -15.36 -3.30 17.12
N LEU A 157 -14.22 -3.14 16.45
CA LEU A 157 -13.14 -2.23 16.88
C LEU A 157 -13.44 -0.79 16.48
N SER A 158 -12.98 0.16 17.30
CA SER A 158 -12.94 1.56 16.91
C SER A 158 -11.99 1.78 15.73
N LEU A 159 -12.12 2.91 15.02
CA LEU A 159 -11.24 3.24 13.91
C LEU A 159 -9.75 3.22 14.31
N GLY A 160 -9.41 3.85 15.45
CA GLY A 160 -8.03 3.88 15.95
C GLY A 160 -7.49 2.50 16.33
N GLN A 161 -8.34 1.61 16.89
CA GLN A 161 -7.96 0.21 17.17
C GLN A 161 -7.73 -0.55 15.88
N ARG A 162 -8.58 -0.36 14.87
CA ARG A 162 -8.46 -1.00 13.55
C ARG A 162 -7.18 -0.57 12.86
N ILE A 163 -6.86 0.73 12.81
CA ILE A 163 -5.62 1.25 12.22
C ILE A 163 -4.39 0.64 12.89
N ARG A 164 -4.38 0.56 14.23
CA ARG A 164 -3.29 -0.13 14.96
C ARG A 164 -3.12 -1.57 14.51
N CYS A 165 -4.22 -2.31 14.36
CA CYS A 165 -4.17 -3.69 13.88
C CYS A 165 -3.69 -3.80 12.43
N GLU A 166 -4.07 -2.88 11.53
CA GLU A 166 -3.58 -2.88 10.15
C GLU A 166 -2.07 -2.61 10.07
N ILE A 167 -1.57 -1.67 10.87
CA ILE A 167 -0.13 -1.42 10.97
C ILE A 167 0.59 -2.67 11.49
N VAL A 168 0.08 -3.30 12.55
CA VAL A 168 0.66 -4.53 13.09
C VAL A 168 0.66 -5.65 12.05
N ALA A 169 -0.44 -5.86 11.33
CA ALA A 169 -0.51 -6.86 10.25
C ALA A 169 0.58 -6.63 9.19
N SER A 170 0.82 -5.36 8.82
CA SER A 170 1.87 -5.01 7.85
C SER A 170 3.30 -5.22 8.37
N LEU A 171 3.48 -5.38 9.68
CA LEU A 171 4.78 -5.55 10.36
C LEU A 171 5.07 -7.01 10.77
N ILE A 172 4.11 -7.93 10.65
CA ILE A 172 4.26 -9.33 11.11
C ILE A 172 5.49 -10.01 10.50
N HIS A 173 5.74 -9.83 9.22
CA HIS A 173 6.83 -10.46 8.47
C HIS A 173 8.17 -9.72 8.55
N LYS A 174 8.31 -8.74 9.45
CA LYS A 174 9.54 -7.93 9.66
C LYS A 174 10.02 -7.23 8.39
N PRO A 175 9.19 -6.42 7.73
CA PRO A 175 9.59 -5.71 6.53
C PRO A 175 10.76 -4.74 6.79
N LYS A 176 11.57 -4.48 5.78
CA LYS A 176 12.65 -3.49 5.82
C LYS A 176 12.17 -2.07 5.54
N ILE A 177 11.05 -1.93 4.82
CA ILE A 177 10.42 -0.64 4.50
C ILE A 177 8.93 -0.73 4.78
N LEU A 178 8.36 0.31 5.37
CA LEU A 178 6.93 0.46 5.57
C LEU A 178 6.40 1.62 4.71
N PHE A 179 5.42 1.33 3.86
CA PHE A 179 4.69 2.33 3.08
C PHE A 179 3.33 2.57 3.72
N LEU A 180 3.04 3.85 4.04
CA LEU A 180 1.78 4.29 4.59
C LEU A 180 1.11 5.25 3.61
N ASP A 181 -0.07 4.91 3.09
CA ASP A 181 -0.85 5.72 2.16
C ASP A 181 -2.15 6.15 2.84
N GLU A 182 -2.18 7.38 3.38
CA GLU A 182 -3.33 7.97 4.09
C GLU A 182 -3.91 7.04 5.18
N PRO A 183 -3.13 6.62 6.19
CA PRO A 183 -3.53 5.64 7.21
C PRO A 183 -4.46 6.26 8.28
N THR A 184 -5.50 7.00 7.88
CA THR A 184 -6.43 7.72 8.77
C THR A 184 -7.87 7.29 8.58
#